data_16f2bb9e3311bb85254a74348eae5a53
#
_entry.id   16f2bb9e3311bb85254a74348eae5a53
#
_cell.length_a   1.000
_cell.length_b   1.000
_cell.length_c   1.000
_cell.angle_alpha   90.00
_cell.angle_beta   90.00
_cell.angle_gamma   90.00
#
_symmetry.space_group_name_H-M   'P 1'
#
loop_
_entity.id
_entity.type
_entity.pdbx_description
1 polymer ?
#
loop_
_entity_poly.entity_id
_entity_poly.type
_entity_poly.pdbx_seq_one_letter_code
_entity_poly.pdbx_strand_id
1 'polypeptide(L)'
;MYVRVMAAVIACILLSGEALSAFAITPATENLSWFKKKKKKPEEKEEKSKSDYEKLVEDSKTTKGMFAVHQKKNDFYFEIPTALLGRDLLVVNKLQRVPAELNEAGVNRGVNYENQMVCMEWDKANGKLMFRQQRPLPLAPRTDAIFRSVQDNFISPLIAAFKIEAVNADSTALVIKVNDIYDGTETSINNVFTNINLGTSAIKNLSRILSIKSFSNNVVATSELTTRVTEGTTTVYVTVEVSSSILLLPETPMMGRFDNQKVGYFTNPLLNFSDAQQGTDKTQYIPRWRMEPKPEDREAYLKGQIVEPAKPIVFYIDNSTPYQWRSYIKKGIEDWQIAFEKAGFKNAIIAKEITDSMHVDMDDVN
;
A
#
# COMPACT_ATOMS: atom_id res chain seq x y z
N MET A 1 -14.39 6.27 -40.38
CA MET A 1 -14.19 5.33 -41.52
C MET A 1 -13.89 3.98 -40.89
N TYR A 2 -14.94 3.29 -40.57
CA TYR A 2 -15.46 2.05 -41.15
C TYR A 2 -14.44 0.91 -41.10
N VAL A 3 -14.68 -0.11 -40.37
CA VAL A 3 -15.70 -1.19 -40.35
C VAL A 3 -15.11 -2.51 -40.86
N ARG A 4 -15.49 -3.56 -40.13
CA ARG A 4 -15.49 -4.99 -40.48
C ARG A 4 -14.19 -5.75 -40.21
N VAL A 5 -14.25 -6.89 -39.54
CA VAL A 5 -14.90 -8.13 -39.97
C VAL A 5 -15.37 -8.91 -38.76
N MET A 6 -16.64 -9.21 -38.80
CA MET A 6 -17.35 -10.27 -38.09
C MET A 6 -17.21 -11.57 -38.92
N ALA A 7 -17.42 -12.66 -38.25
CA ALA A 7 -17.95 -13.92 -38.69
C ALA A 7 -16.99 -15.05 -38.96
N ALA A 8 -17.31 -16.04 -38.33
CA ALA A 8 -17.82 -17.38 -38.55
C ALA A 8 -16.71 -18.41 -38.30
N VAL A 9 -16.97 -19.52 -37.65
CA VAL A 9 -17.78 -20.62 -38.10
C VAL A 9 -18.18 -21.51 -36.95
N ILE A 10 -19.48 -21.73 -36.90
CA ILE A 10 -20.18 -22.84 -36.26
C ILE A 10 -20.05 -24.11 -37.15
N ALA A 11 -20.08 -25.25 -36.51
CA ALA A 11 -20.54 -26.55 -36.97
C ALA A 11 -19.50 -27.57 -37.42
N CYS A 12 -19.52 -28.70 -36.79
CA CYS A 12 -20.05 -30.00 -37.17
C CYS A 12 -19.73 -30.99 -36.05
N ILE A 13 -20.69 -31.44 -35.25
CA ILE A 13 -21.75 -32.44 -35.47
C ILE A 13 -21.19 -33.86 -35.70
N LEU A 14 -21.44 -34.65 -34.67
CA LEU A 14 -22.01 -36.01 -34.62
C LEU A 14 -21.35 -37.14 -35.43
N LEU A 15 -21.21 -38.19 -34.78
CA LEU A 15 -21.69 -39.57 -35.01
C LEU A 15 -20.70 -40.60 -34.55
N SER A 16 -21.19 -41.38 -33.68
CA SER A 16 -21.44 -42.83 -33.61
C SER A 16 -20.24 -43.60 -33.08
N GLY A 17 -20.36 -44.57 -32.30
CA GLY A 17 -21.45 -45.42 -31.91
C GLY A 17 -20.93 -46.50 -30.96
N GLU A 18 -21.82 -47.01 -30.28
CA GLU A 18 -21.88 -48.15 -29.44
C GLU A 18 -20.82 -49.26 -29.53
N ALA A 19 -20.43 -49.80 -28.39
CA ALA A 19 -20.51 -51.23 -28.16
C ALA A 19 -20.38 -51.55 -26.66
N LEU A 20 -21.50 -51.97 -26.09
CA LEU A 20 -21.58 -52.79 -24.87
C LEU A 20 -20.89 -54.14 -25.13
N SER A 21 -20.16 -54.65 -24.17
CA SER A 21 -20.18 -56.09 -23.90
C SER A 21 -19.92 -56.34 -22.41
N ALA A 22 -20.91 -56.97 -21.84
CA ALA A 22 -20.97 -57.51 -20.49
C ALA A 22 -20.39 -58.91 -20.42
N PHE A 23 -20.35 -59.41 -19.17
CA PHE A 23 -20.11 -60.79 -18.70
C PHE A 23 -18.64 -61.21 -18.60
N ALA A 24 -18.16 -61.69 -17.47
CA ALA A 24 -18.67 -62.83 -16.71
C ALA A 24 -18.14 -62.84 -15.26
N ILE A 25 -19.05 -63.22 -14.37
CA ILE A 25 -18.81 -63.69 -12.98
C ILE A 25 -18.46 -65.15 -13.06
N THR A 26 -17.43 -65.63 -12.35
CA THR A 26 -17.46 -66.98 -11.74
C THR A 26 -16.53 -67.06 -10.53
N PRO A 27 -16.86 -67.87 -9.56
CA PRO A 27 -16.40 -67.73 -8.16
C PRO A 27 -15.39 -68.80 -7.73
N ALA A 28 -14.81 -68.46 -6.58
CA ALA A 28 -14.29 -69.35 -5.51
C ALA A 28 -13.46 -70.57 -5.83
N THR A 29 -12.33 -70.68 -5.22
CA THR A 29 -12.06 -71.77 -4.25
C THR A 29 -10.84 -71.41 -3.39
N GLU A 30 -11.01 -71.78 -2.17
CA GLU A 30 -10.12 -71.74 -1.01
C GLU A 30 -8.73 -72.30 -1.30
N ASN A 31 -7.73 -71.68 -0.64
CA ASN A 31 -6.77 -72.49 0.11
C ASN A 31 -6.09 -71.68 1.23
N LEU A 32 -6.33 -72.18 2.43
CA LEU A 32 -5.61 -71.82 3.64
C LEU A 32 -4.14 -72.17 3.54
N SER A 33 -3.39 -71.32 4.13
CA SER A 33 -2.24 -71.57 5.04
C SER A 33 -1.04 -70.71 4.67
N TRP A 34 -0.65 -69.89 5.57
CA TRP A 34 0.60 -69.86 6.31
C TRP A 34 0.73 -68.52 7.06
N PHE A 35 0.46 -68.59 8.34
CA PHE A 35 0.84 -67.54 9.30
C PHE A 35 2.37 -67.42 9.31
N LYS A 36 2.91 -66.38 8.67
CA LYS A 36 4.23 -65.87 8.98
C LYS A 36 4.04 -64.58 9.76
N LYS A 37 4.38 -64.59 11.04
CA LYS A 37 4.56 -63.45 11.89
C LYS A 37 5.49 -62.44 11.16
N LYS A 38 4.94 -61.41 10.57
CA LYS A 38 5.74 -60.24 10.19
C LYS A 38 6.09 -59.48 11.47
N LYS A 39 7.37 -59.40 11.79
CA LYS A 39 7.94 -58.47 12.75
C LYS A 39 7.43 -57.06 12.41
N LYS A 40 6.81 -56.40 13.41
CA LYS A 40 6.50 -54.99 13.35
C LYS A 40 7.82 -54.22 13.02
N LYS A 41 7.90 -53.59 11.87
CA LYS A 41 8.85 -52.53 11.61
C LYS A 41 8.56 -51.40 12.62
N PRO A 42 9.57 -50.72 13.16
CA PRO A 42 9.33 -49.52 13.95
C PRO A 42 8.55 -48.55 13.10
N GLU A 43 7.52 -47.93 13.64
CA GLU A 43 6.85 -46.78 13.04
C GLU A 43 7.93 -45.69 12.86
N GLU A 44 8.35 -45.48 11.64
CA GLU A 44 8.99 -44.23 11.23
C GLU A 44 7.99 -43.15 11.59
N LYS A 45 8.32 -42.32 12.56
CA LYS A 45 7.62 -41.06 12.77
C LYS A 45 7.77 -40.30 11.43
N GLU A 46 6.66 -40.17 10.69
CA GLU A 46 6.57 -39.18 9.63
C GLU A 46 6.91 -37.83 10.24
N GLU A 47 8.11 -37.34 9.99
CA GLU A 47 8.42 -35.94 10.21
C GLU A 47 7.42 -35.17 9.34
N LYS A 48 6.45 -34.50 9.97
CA LYS A 48 5.56 -33.57 9.30
C LYS A 48 6.44 -32.58 8.57
N SER A 49 6.43 -32.61 7.24
CA SER A 49 7.17 -31.64 6.45
C SER A 49 6.65 -30.25 6.82
N LYS A 50 7.57 -29.36 7.20
CA LYS A 50 7.24 -27.97 7.53
C LYS A 50 6.46 -27.33 6.39
N SER A 51 5.44 -26.56 6.72
CA SER A 51 4.69 -25.79 5.75
C SER A 51 5.61 -24.76 5.06
N ASP A 52 5.21 -24.26 3.90
CA ASP A 52 6.00 -23.24 3.18
C ASP A 52 6.12 -21.94 3.98
N TYR A 53 5.10 -21.62 4.79
CA TYR A 53 5.14 -20.51 5.75
C TYR A 53 6.22 -20.76 6.82
N GLU A 54 6.24 -21.92 7.46
CA GLU A 54 7.25 -22.24 8.48
C GLU A 54 8.68 -22.20 7.93
N LYS A 55 8.90 -22.73 6.73
CA LYS A 55 10.21 -22.69 6.04
C LYS A 55 10.65 -21.25 5.72
N LEU A 56 9.69 -20.35 5.40
CA LEU A 56 9.98 -18.96 5.08
C LEU A 56 10.34 -18.18 6.34
N VAL A 57 9.57 -18.33 7.41
CA VAL A 57 9.75 -17.59 8.66
C VAL A 57 10.95 -18.11 9.47
N GLU A 58 11.25 -19.40 9.37
CA GLU A 58 12.43 -20.00 9.99
C GLU A 58 13.69 -19.34 9.44
N ASP A 59 14.60 -18.94 10.30
CA ASP A 59 15.83 -18.22 9.99
C ASP A 59 15.63 -16.78 9.42
N SER A 60 14.43 -16.23 9.50
CA SER A 60 14.19 -14.85 9.12
C SER A 60 14.26 -13.90 10.32
N LYS A 61 14.77 -12.69 10.08
CA LYS A 61 14.62 -11.58 11.03
C LYS A 61 13.25 -10.94 10.80
N THR A 62 12.38 -11.04 11.80
CA THR A 62 10.99 -10.52 11.70
C THR A 62 10.82 -9.22 12.48
N THR A 63 10.26 -8.20 11.82
CA THR A 63 9.80 -6.96 12.45
C THR A 63 8.29 -6.89 12.34
N LYS A 64 7.60 -6.69 13.46
CA LYS A 64 6.13 -6.63 13.52
C LYS A 64 5.63 -5.19 13.39
N GLY A 65 4.48 -5.00 12.77
CA GLY A 65 3.81 -3.72 12.60
C GLY A 65 2.50 -3.91 11.82
N MET A 66 2.13 -2.93 11.00
CA MET A 66 0.98 -3.02 10.09
C MET A 66 1.07 -4.28 9.21
N PHE A 67 2.23 -4.52 8.62
CA PHE A 67 2.64 -5.80 8.05
C PHE A 67 3.76 -6.38 8.91
N ALA A 68 3.84 -7.71 9.08
CA ALA A 68 5.08 -8.27 9.54
C ALA A 68 6.07 -8.34 8.36
N VAL A 69 7.29 -7.89 8.61
CA VAL A 69 8.37 -7.88 7.61
C VAL A 69 9.36 -8.96 7.96
N HIS A 70 9.52 -9.94 7.09
CA HIS A 70 10.50 -11.01 7.24
C HIS A 70 11.69 -10.75 6.31
N GLN A 71 12.86 -10.66 6.89
CA GLN A 71 14.12 -10.57 6.15
C GLN A 71 14.88 -11.89 6.22
N LYS A 72 15.07 -12.53 5.07
CA LYS A 72 15.85 -13.74 4.93
C LYS A 72 17.01 -13.49 3.96
N LYS A 73 18.21 -13.29 4.50
CA LYS A 73 19.39 -12.81 3.73
C LYS A 73 19.10 -11.45 3.06
N ASN A 74 19.05 -11.42 1.73
CA ASN A 74 18.76 -10.22 0.93
C ASN A 74 17.31 -10.17 0.46
N ASP A 75 16.49 -11.13 0.82
CA ASP A 75 15.08 -11.17 0.45
C ASP A 75 14.19 -10.63 1.55
N PHE A 76 13.24 -9.79 1.15
CA PHE A 76 12.24 -9.21 2.03
C PHE A 76 10.85 -9.71 1.65
N TYR A 77 10.07 -10.01 2.67
CA TYR A 77 8.71 -10.51 2.52
C TYR A 77 7.78 -9.70 3.42
N PHE A 78 6.61 -9.38 2.89
CA PHE A 78 5.51 -8.84 3.69
C PHE A 78 4.54 -9.95 4.03
N GLU A 79 4.28 -10.13 5.31
CA GLU A 79 3.15 -10.88 5.81
C GLU A 79 2.01 -9.90 6.06
N ILE A 80 1.03 -9.95 5.18
CA ILE A 80 -0.08 -8.99 5.08
C ILE A 80 -1.33 -9.62 5.70
N PRO A 81 -1.87 -9.04 6.79
CA PRO A 81 -3.12 -9.52 7.37
C PRO A 81 -4.27 -9.45 6.37
N THR A 82 -5.07 -10.53 6.26
CA THR A 82 -6.23 -10.56 5.36
C THR A 82 -7.29 -9.53 5.73
N ALA A 83 -7.31 -9.07 6.99
CA ALA A 83 -8.16 -7.96 7.45
C ALA A 83 -7.86 -6.61 6.77
N LEU A 84 -6.68 -6.46 6.16
CA LEU A 84 -6.29 -5.25 5.42
C LEU A 84 -6.64 -5.35 3.93
N LEU A 85 -7.15 -6.47 3.45
CA LEU A 85 -7.65 -6.59 2.08
C LEU A 85 -8.90 -5.73 1.91
N GLY A 86 -8.99 -5.01 0.81
CA GLY A 86 -10.09 -4.07 0.55
C GLY A 86 -9.98 -2.74 1.29
N ARG A 87 -8.97 -2.55 2.15
CA ARG A 87 -8.70 -1.27 2.83
C ARG A 87 -7.90 -0.34 1.92
N ASP A 88 -8.18 0.94 2.03
CA ASP A 88 -7.45 1.98 1.32
C ASP A 88 -6.09 2.22 1.98
N LEU A 89 -5.05 2.14 1.17
CA LEU A 89 -3.66 2.41 1.53
C LEU A 89 -3.15 3.57 0.70
N LEU A 90 -2.35 4.45 1.31
CA LEU A 90 -1.67 5.53 0.61
C LEU A 90 -0.19 5.19 0.46
N VAL A 91 0.28 5.07 -0.78
CA VAL A 91 1.70 4.98 -1.11
C VAL A 91 2.25 6.38 -1.27
N VAL A 92 3.32 6.69 -0.53
CA VAL A 92 4.01 7.99 -0.57
C VAL A 92 5.48 7.75 -0.85
N ASN A 93 5.96 8.26 -1.98
CA ASN A 93 7.34 8.11 -2.41
C ASN A 93 8.08 9.45 -2.32
N LYS A 94 9.22 9.47 -1.62
CA LYS A 94 10.02 10.66 -1.35
C LYS A 94 11.49 10.44 -1.67
N LEU A 95 12.15 11.50 -2.11
CA LEU A 95 13.60 11.53 -2.23
C LEU A 95 14.24 11.73 -0.85
N GLN A 96 15.20 10.88 -0.48
CA GLN A 96 15.96 10.97 0.77
C GLN A 96 17.34 11.57 0.56
N ARG A 97 18.03 11.16 -0.51
CA ARG A 97 19.30 11.74 -0.96
C ARG A 97 19.32 11.80 -2.47
N VAL A 98 19.93 12.85 -2.98
CA VAL A 98 20.12 13.08 -4.40
C VAL A 98 21.56 13.55 -4.67
N PRO A 99 22.14 13.29 -5.85
CA PRO A 99 23.41 13.85 -6.22
C PRO A 99 23.32 15.37 -6.39
N ALA A 100 24.47 16.06 -6.31
CA ALA A 100 24.55 17.52 -6.33
C ALA A 100 23.92 18.12 -7.59
N GLU A 101 24.11 17.49 -8.73
CA GLU A 101 23.61 17.94 -10.03
C GLU A 101 22.07 17.97 -10.06
N LEU A 102 21.42 16.98 -9.46
CA LEU A 102 19.95 16.98 -9.35
C LEU A 102 19.47 18.04 -8.35
N ASN A 103 20.23 18.26 -7.27
CA ASN A 103 19.92 19.30 -6.29
C ASN A 103 19.99 20.70 -6.91
N GLU A 104 21.01 20.97 -7.71
CA GLU A 104 21.15 22.23 -8.48
C GLU A 104 20.00 22.42 -9.49
N ALA A 105 19.48 21.32 -10.05
CA ALA A 105 18.31 21.34 -10.93
C ALA A 105 16.96 21.47 -10.17
N GLY A 106 16.98 21.64 -8.84
CA GLY A 106 15.79 21.82 -8.01
C GLY A 106 15.14 20.52 -7.53
N VAL A 107 15.76 19.37 -7.79
CA VAL A 107 15.30 18.07 -7.28
C VAL A 107 15.97 17.80 -5.93
N ASN A 108 15.26 18.09 -4.85
CA ASN A 108 15.82 18.12 -3.50
C ASN A 108 15.35 16.97 -2.61
N ARG A 109 16.07 16.74 -1.50
CA ARG A 109 15.62 15.88 -0.42
C ARG A 109 14.21 16.29 0.06
N GLY A 110 13.36 15.29 0.34
CA GLY A 110 12.01 15.50 0.86
C GLY A 110 10.95 15.73 -0.22
N VAL A 111 11.35 15.90 -1.49
CA VAL A 111 10.39 16.05 -2.59
C VAL A 111 9.61 14.75 -2.74
N ASN A 112 8.27 14.85 -2.69
CA ASN A 112 7.37 13.78 -3.07
C ASN A 112 7.32 13.72 -4.59
N TYR A 113 7.64 12.56 -5.16
CA TYR A 113 7.61 12.41 -6.62
C TYR A 113 6.43 11.57 -7.11
N GLU A 114 5.82 10.78 -6.24
CA GLU A 114 4.65 9.98 -6.59
C GLU A 114 3.85 9.65 -5.33
N ASN A 115 2.57 9.97 -5.35
CA ASN A 115 1.63 9.57 -4.31
C ASN A 115 0.44 8.88 -4.99
N GLN A 116 0.08 7.69 -4.51
CA GLN A 116 -1.05 6.97 -5.07
C GLN A 116 -1.81 6.20 -3.99
N MET A 117 -3.11 6.16 -4.15
CA MET A 117 -3.98 5.37 -3.29
C MET A 117 -4.18 3.98 -3.91
N VAL A 118 -3.99 2.93 -3.13
CA VAL A 118 -4.09 1.55 -3.59
C VAL A 118 -4.94 0.71 -2.64
N CYS A 119 -5.51 -0.35 -3.17
CA CYS A 119 -6.25 -1.37 -2.43
C CYS A 119 -5.70 -2.73 -2.83
N MET A 120 -5.65 -3.67 -1.88
CA MET A 120 -5.17 -5.03 -2.11
C MET A 120 -6.34 -6.00 -2.25
N GLU A 121 -6.26 -6.88 -3.25
CA GLU A 121 -7.26 -7.91 -3.53
C GLU A 121 -6.59 -9.28 -3.62
N TRP A 122 -7.19 -10.29 -2.99
CA TRP A 122 -6.68 -11.67 -3.09
C TRP A 122 -7.34 -12.40 -4.26
N ASP A 123 -6.60 -12.64 -5.32
CA ASP A 123 -6.99 -13.57 -6.39
C ASP A 123 -6.66 -15.01 -5.95
N LYS A 124 -7.63 -15.64 -5.27
CA LYS A 124 -7.48 -17.01 -4.76
C LYS A 124 -7.30 -18.03 -5.87
N ALA A 125 -7.91 -17.80 -7.04
CA ALA A 125 -7.89 -18.74 -8.16
C ALA A 125 -6.48 -18.86 -8.76
N ASN A 126 -5.76 -17.74 -8.81
CA ASN A 126 -4.42 -17.66 -9.39
C ASN A 126 -3.30 -17.55 -8.35
N GLY A 127 -3.62 -17.58 -7.06
CA GLY A 127 -2.64 -17.49 -5.98
C GLY A 127 -1.85 -16.16 -5.98
N LYS A 128 -2.51 -15.06 -6.28
CA LYS A 128 -1.88 -13.74 -6.39
C LYS A 128 -2.53 -12.72 -5.47
N LEU A 129 -1.70 -11.80 -4.99
CA LEU A 129 -2.14 -10.55 -4.38
C LEU A 129 -2.09 -9.45 -5.43
N MET A 130 -3.24 -8.86 -5.71
CA MET A 130 -3.43 -7.83 -6.73
C MET A 130 -3.44 -6.46 -6.07
N PHE A 131 -2.76 -5.48 -6.67
CA PHE A 131 -2.81 -4.09 -6.26
C PHE A 131 -3.64 -3.30 -7.27
N ARG A 132 -4.70 -2.67 -6.77
CA ARG A 132 -5.59 -1.84 -7.56
C ARG A 132 -5.42 -0.39 -7.17
N GLN A 133 -5.09 0.48 -8.13
CA GLN A 133 -5.02 1.92 -7.90
C GLN A 133 -6.43 2.48 -7.70
N GLN A 134 -6.65 3.12 -6.56
CA GLN A 134 -7.91 3.79 -6.29
C GLN A 134 -7.91 5.19 -6.91
N ARG A 135 -8.96 5.48 -7.68
CA ARG A 135 -9.18 6.81 -8.25
C ARG A 135 -10.45 7.38 -7.64
N PRO A 136 -10.34 8.26 -6.64
CA PRO A 136 -11.49 8.72 -5.89
C PRO A 136 -12.38 9.75 -6.64
N LEU A 137 -12.22 9.89 -7.96
CA LEU A 137 -12.93 10.91 -8.74
C LEU A 137 -14.44 10.70 -8.82
N PRO A 138 -14.98 9.50 -9.19
CA PRO A 138 -16.41 9.28 -9.23
C PRO A 138 -16.96 8.84 -7.87
N LEU A 139 -17.84 9.62 -7.28
CA LEU A 139 -18.54 9.30 -6.05
C LEU A 139 -20.06 9.31 -6.27
N ALA A 140 -20.75 8.34 -5.68
CA ALA A 140 -22.20 8.33 -5.58
C ALA A 140 -22.60 7.78 -4.19
N PRO A 141 -23.68 8.29 -3.58
CA PRO A 141 -24.21 7.71 -2.36
C PRO A 141 -24.66 6.27 -2.63
N ARG A 142 -24.33 5.37 -1.71
CA ARG A 142 -24.71 3.94 -1.83
C ARG A 142 -26.23 3.71 -1.83
N THR A 143 -26.99 4.70 -1.33
CA THR A 143 -28.44 4.70 -1.29
C THR A 143 -29.09 5.05 -2.61
N ASP A 144 -28.37 5.67 -3.52
CA ASP A 144 -28.87 6.18 -4.78
C ASP A 144 -28.82 5.09 -5.87
N ALA A 145 -29.83 5.06 -6.76
CA ALA A 145 -29.88 4.09 -7.86
C ALA A 145 -28.70 4.25 -8.82
N ILE A 146 -28.24 5.50 -9.04
CA ILE A 146 -27.09 5.84 -9.88
C ILE A 146 -25.79 5.19 -9.39
N PHE A 147 -25.68 4.81 -8.10
CA PHE A 147 -24.48 4.18 -7.52
C PHE A 147 -24.02 2.96 -8.32
N ARG A 148 -24.97 2.08 -8.70
CA ARG A 148 -24.66 0.90 -9.49
C ARG A 148 -24.12 1.28 -10.87
N SER A 149 -24.72 2.25 -11.53
CA SER A 149 -24.25 2.73 -12.83
C SER A 149 -22.84 3.32 -12.74
N VAL A 150 -22.53 4.06 -11.66
CA VAL A 150 -21.18 4.59 -11.43
C VAL A 150 -20.18 3.45 -11.24
N GLN A 151 -20.52 2.42 -10.49
CA GLN A 151 -19.64 1.24 -10.31
C GLN A 151 -19.42 0.47 -11.63
N ASP A 152 -20.45 0.32 -12.43
CA ASP A 152 -20.38 -0.43 -13.70
C ASP A 152 -19.59 0.32 -14.78
N ASN A 153 -19.54 1.66 -14.72
CA ASN A 153 -18.86 2.49 -15.72
C ASN A 153 -17.42 2.87 -15.36
N PHE A 154 -17.06 2.83 -14.09
CA PHE A 154 -15.72 3.24 -13.63
C PHE A 154 -15.00 2.10 -12.96
N ILE A 155 -13.96 1.61 -13.61
CA ILE A 155 -13.08 0.58 -13.05
C ILE A 155 -11.74 1.19 -12.61
N SER A 156 -11.34 0.85 -11.41
CA SER A 156 -9.99 1.18 -10.92
C SER A 156 -8.97 0.21 -11.52
N PRO A 157 -7.86 0.69 -12.13
CA PRO A 157 -6.90 -0.18 -12.80
C PRO A 157 -6.14 -1.07 -11.83
N LEU A 158 -5.88 -2.31 -12.27
CA LEU A 158 -4.86 -3.14 -11.64
C LEU A 158 -3.50 -2.64 -12.08
N ILE A 159 -2.62 -2.37 -11.11
CA ILE A 159 -1.29 -1.81 -11.37
C ILE A 159 -0.15 -2.80 -11.09
N ALA A 160 -0.36 -3.76 -10.19
CA ALA A 160 0.64 -4.79 -9.88
C ALA A 160 -0.03 -6.08 -9.41
N ALA A 161 0.69 -7.19 -9.54
CA ALA A 161 0.28 -8.51 -9.09
C ALA A 161 1.48 -9.29 -8.57
N PHE A 162 1.42 -9.72 -7.32
CA PHE A 162 2.50 -10.45 -6.66
C PHE A 162 2.07 -11.87 -6.37
N LYS A 163 2.97 -12.81 -6.59
CA LYS A 163 2.77 -14.21 -6.22
C LYS A 163 2.69 -14.32 -4.69
N ILE A 164 1.69 -15.04 -4.19
CA ILE A 164 1.63 -15.42 -2.77
C ILE A 164 2.61 -16.57 -2.57
N GLU A 165 3.66 -16.31 -1.78
CA GLU A 165 4.71 -17.30 -1.50
C GLU A 165 4.27 -18.29 -0.41
N ALA A 166 3.47 -17.82 0.54
CA ALA A 166 2.90 -18.64 1.60
C ALA A 166 1.63 -18.00 2.18
N VAL A 167 0.84 -18.83 2.84
CA VAL A 167 -0.30 -18.42 3.66
C VAL A 167 -0.05 -18.98 5.06
N ASN A 168 -0.27 -18.20 6.10
CA ASN A 168 -0.10 -18.68 7.47
C ASN A 168 -1.14 -19.77 7.83
N ALA A 169 -0.89 -20.52 8.92
CA ALA A 169 -1.64 -21.75 9.24
C ALA A 169 -3.15 -21.55 9.37
N ASP A 170 -3.59 -20.38 9.86
CA ASP A 170 -5.00 -20.02 10.07
C ASP A 170 -5.58 -19.18 8.92
N SER A 171 -4.81 -18.98 7.85
CA SER A 171 -5.21 -18.21 6.65
C SER A 171 -5.59 -16.75 6.95
N THR A 172 -5.06 -16.20 8.03
CA THR A 172 -5.28 -14.80 8.43
C THR A 172 -4.27 -13.83 7.83
N ALA A 173 -3.20 -14.34 7.20
CA ALA A 173 -2.20 -13.52 6.54
C ALA A 173 -1.63 -14.19 5.28
N LEU A 174 -1.27 -13.32 4.31
CA LEU A 174 -0.65 -13.69 3.04
C LEU A 174 0.78 -13.21 3.01
N VAL A 175 1.70 -14.02 2.52
CA VAL A 175 3.11 -13.65 2.40
C VAL A 175 3.48 -13.45 0.94
N ILE A 176 4.02 -12.27 0.63
CA ILE A 176 4.54 -11.93 -0.70
C ILE A 176 6.00 -11.49 -0.61
N LYS A 177 6.79 -11.76 -1.65
CA LYS A 177 8.13 -11.22 -1.81
C LYS A 177 8.05 -9.80 -2.36
N VAL A 178 8.79 -8.85 -1.77
CA VAL A 178 8.67 -7.41 -2.10
C VAL A 178 9.96 -6.79 -2.67
N ASN A 179 10.98 -7.59 -2.93
CA ASN A 179 12.24 -7.06 -3.46
C ASN A 179 12.02 -6.26 -4.74
N ASP A 180 11.27 -6.78 -5.71
CA ASP A 180 11.07 -6.14 -7.00
C ASP A 180 10.36 -4.77 -6.89
N ILE A 181 9.54 -4.55 -5.83
CA ILE A 181 8.90 -3.26 -5.56
C ILE A 181 9.96 -2.20 -5.21
N TYR A 182 10.95 -2.59 -4.43
CA TYR A 182 11.88 -1.63 -3.80
C TYR A 182 13.28 -1.62 -4.42
N ASP A 183 13.61 -2.55 -5.32
CA ASP A 183 14.85 -2.52 -6.11
C ASP A 183 14.70 -1.79 -7.45
N GLY A 184 13.51 -1.25 -7.71
CA GLY A 184 13.19 -0.50 -8.92
C GLY A 184 12.86 -1.37 -10.15
N THR A 185 12.66 -2.69 -9.97
CA THR A 185 12.22 -3.59 -11.05
C THR A 185 10.73 -3.41 -11.36
N GLU A 186 9.90 -3.35 -10.31
CA GLU A 186 8.47 -3.09 -10.40
C GLU A 186 8.21 -1.59 -10.26
N THR A 187 7.83 -0.94 -11.36
CA THR A 187 7.72 0.52 -11.44
C THR A 187 6.32 1.06 -11.21
N SER A 188 5.31 0.21 -11.05
CA SER A 188 3.93 0.67 -10.85
C SER A 188 3.68 1.29 -9.47
N ILE A 189 4.50 0.92 -8.48
CA ILE A 189 4.41 1.42 -7.10
C ILE A 189 5.47 2.48 -6.81
N ASN A 190 6.65 2.35 -7.43
CA ASN A 190 7.76 3.29 -7.24
C ASN A 190 8.51 3.49 -8.56
N ASN A 191 8.29 4.63 -9.23
CA ASN A 191 8.93 4.96 -10.50
C ASN A 191 9.68 6.29 -10.40
N VAL A 192 10.71 6.33 -9.56
CA VAL A 192 11.44 7.59 -9.26
C VAL A 192 12.00 8.25 -10.52
N PHE A 193 12.71 7.49 -11.38
CA PHE A 193 13.46 8.09 -12.49
C PHE A 193 12.56 8.68 -13.59
N THR A 194 11.38 8.13 -13.82
CA THR A 194 10.39 8.74 -14.69
C THR A 194 9.78 9.99 -14.04
N ASN A 195 9.47 9.91 -12.74
CA ASN A 195 8.81 11.00 -12.02
C ASN A 195 9.72 12.22 -11.78
N ILE A 196 11.05 12.04 -11.76
CA ILE A 196 12.01 13.15 -11.72
C ILE A 196 12.54 13.53 -13.13
N ASN A 197 11.82 13.13 -14.18
CA ASN A 197 12.08 13.48 -15.59
C ASN A 197 13.40 12.95 -16.17
N LEU A 198 13.97 11.88 -15.65
CA LEU A 198 15.14 11.24 -16.27
C LEU A 198 14.73 10.22 -17.36
N GLY A 199 13.46 9.79 -17.40
CA GLY A 199 12.91 8.94 -18.46
C GLY A 199 13.53 7.56 -18.58
N THR A 200 14.09 7.03 -17.49
CA THR A 200 14.82 5.75 -17.44
C THR A 200 14.29 4.85 -16.34
N SER A 201 14.77 3.60 -16.31
CA SER A 201 14.45 2.64 -15.24
C SER A 201 15.67 2.37 -14.38
N ALA A 202 15.45 1.90 -13.17
CA ALA A 202 16.53 1.48 -12.29
C ALA A 202 17.29 0.27 -12.88
N ILE A 203 18.59 0.24 -12.65
CA ILE A 203 19.45 -0.89 -12.99
C ILE A 203 19.47 -1.82 -11.78
N LYS A 204 18.79 -2.96 -11.87
CA LYS A 204 18.61 -3.90 -10.76
C LYS A 204 19.90 -4.26 -10.03
N ASN A 205 20.95 -4.57 -10.75
CA ASN A 205 22.24 -4.99 -10.16
C ASN A 205 23.02 -3.83 -9.49
N LEU A 206 22.62 -2.58 -9.71
CA LEU A 206 23.19 -1.39 -9.10
C LEU A 206 22.25 -0.75 -8.07
N SER A 207 21.11 -1.39 -7.83
CA SER A 207 20.06 -0.91 -6.91
C SER A 207 19.91 -1.90 -5.76
N ARG A 208 19.57 -1.40 -4.57
CA ARG A 208 19.43 -2.24 -3.38
C ARG A 208 18.46 -1.65 -2.38
N ILE A 209 17.84 -2.51 -1.60
CA ILE A 209 17.05 -2.15 -0.43
C ILE A 209 18.01 -1.92 0.74
N LEU A 210 17.95 -0.76 1.38
CA LEU A 210 18.76 -0.43 2.55
C LEU A 210 18.09 -0.89 3.83
N SER A 211 16.79 -0.66 3.97
CA SER A 211 16.02 -1.09 5.13
C SER A 211 14.54 -1.14 4.83
N ILE A 212 13.81 -1.97 5.58
CA ILE A 212 12.35 -1.91 5.65
C ILE A 212 11.95 -1.92 7.12
N LYS A 213 11.20 -0.89 7.53
CA LYS A 213 10.66 -0.72 8.88
C LYS A 213 9.15 -0.86 8.83
N SER A 214 8.57 -1.46 9.86
CA SER A 214 7.11 -1.57 10.00
C SER A 214 6.67 -0.98 11.32
N PHE A 215 5.66 -0.11 11.26
CA PHE A 215 5.02 0.55 12.39
C PHE A 215 3.55 0.15 12.44
N SER A 216 2.80 0.63 13.42
CA SER A 216 1.39 0.23 13.60
C SER A 216 0.48 0.64 12.43
N ASN A 217 0.75 1.76 11.77
CA ASN A 217 -0.08 2.30 10.70
C ASN A 217 0.66 2.49 9.36
N ASN A 218 1.94 2.17 9.31
CA ASN A 218 2.70 2.28 8.06
C ASN A 218 3.89 1.33 8.00
N VAL A 219 4.32 1.09 6.76
CA VAL A 219 5.58 0.40 6.45
C VAL A 219 6.41 1.31 5.56
N VAL A 220 7.69 1.44 5.87
CA VAL A 220 8.62 2.30 5.12
C VAL A 220 9.79 1.48 4.62
N ALA A 221 10.01 1.50 3.32
CA ALA A 221 11.21 0.94 2.69
C ALA A 221 12.12 2.08 2.22
N THR A 222 13.40 1.98 2.57
CA THR A 222 14.45 2.87 2.06
C THR A 222 15.30 2.10 1.07
N SER A 223 15.50 2.66 -0.12
CA SER A 223 16.24 2.02 -1.20
C SER A 223 17.23 2.98 -1.83
N GLU A 224 18.36 2.45 -2.25
CA GLU A 224 19.33 3.12 -3.10
C GLU A 224 19.13 2.61 -4.53
N LEU A 225 18.70 3.50 -5.43
CA LEU A 225 18.37 3.17 -6.81
C LEU A 225 19.33 3.89 -7.75
N THR A 226 19.85 3.16 -8.73
CA THR A 226 20.79 3.69 -9.72
C THR A 226 20.22 3.50 -11.10
N THR A 227 20.34 4.53 -11.92
CA THR A 227 20.04 4.50 -13.35
C THR A 227 21.20 5.01 -14.18
N ARG A 228 21.03 4.93 -15.48
CA ARG A 228 21.97 5.45 -16.47
C ARG A 228 21.23 6.38 -17.42
N VAL A 229 21.70 7.60 -17.51
CA VAL A 229 21.18 8.63 -18.42
C VAL A 229 22.21 8.89 -19.52
N THR A 230 21.76 8.95 -20.76
CA THR A 230 22.63 9.29 -21.90
C THR A 230 22.18 10.62 -22.45
N GLU A 231 23.09 11.58 -22.47
CA GLU A 231 22.89 12.90 -23.01
C GLU A 231 23.91 13.12 -24.12
N GLY A 232 23.43 13.15 -25.36
CA GLY A 232 24.30 13.17 -26.54
C GLY A 232 25.18 11.91 -26.60
N THR A 233 26.49 12.10 -26.52
CA THR A 233 27.50 11.02 -26.53
C THR A 233 27.95 10.63 -25.11
N THR A 234 27.51 11.36 -24.10
CA THR A 234 27.95 11.14 -22.70
C THR A 234 26.93 10.30 -21.96
N THR A 235 27.44 9.30 -21.25
CA THR A 235 26.62 8.46 -20.36
C THR A 235 27.02 8.72 -18.91
N VAL A 236 26.03 9.04 -18.08
CA VAL A 236 26.20 9.34 -16.66
C VAL A 236 25.35 8.38 -15.83
N TYR A 237 25.92 7.91 -14.74
CA TYR A 237 25.16 7.15 -13.74
C TYR A 237 24.60 8.10 -12.69
N VAL A 238 23.32 7.93 -12.37
CA VAL A 238 22.61 8.72 -11.35
C VAL A 238 22.10 7.76 -10.27
N THR A 239 22.53 8.01 -9.04
CA THR A 239 22.08 7.25 -7.88
C THR A 239 21.28 8.17 -6.96
N VAL A 240 20.09 7.71 -6.55
CA VAL A 240 19.24 8.40 -5.58
C VAL A 240 18.88 7.45 -4.44
N GLU A 241 18.70 8.00 -3.25
CA GLU A 241 18.12 7.26 -2.14
C GLU A 241 16.66 7.70 -1.99
N VAL A 242 15.76 6.73 -1.92
CA VAL A 242 14.32 6.95 -1.88
C VAL A 242 13.70 6.30 -0.65
N SER A 243 12.65 6.91 -0.13
CA SER A 243 11.78 6.34 0.88
C SER A 243 10.41 6.10 0.25
N SER A 244 9.93 4.88 0.34
CA SER A 244 8.60 4.47 -0.11
C SER A 244 7.80 4.00 1.09
N SER A 245 6.76 4.74 1.44
CA SER A 245 5.91 4.47 2.60
C SER A 245 4.53 4.01 2.16
N ILE A 246 4.04 2.92 2.74
CA ILE A 246 2.65 2.46 2.61
C ILE A 246 1.94 2.78 3.92
N LEU A 247 0.94 3.65 3.87
CA LEU A 247 0.17 4.11 5.03
C LEU A 247 -1.24 3.55 5.00
N LEU A 248 -1.72 3.09 6.14
CA LEU A 248 -3.12 2.68 6.30
C LEU A 248 -3.99 3.91 6.49
N LEU A 249 -4.94 4.12 5.57
CA LEU A 249 -5.89 5.20 5.68
C LEU A 249 -7.00 4.87 6.69
N PRO A 250 -7.56 5.88 7.38
CA PRO A 250 -8.67 5.69 8.30
C PRO A 250 -9.86 5.03 7.61
N GLU A 251 -10.52 4.09 8.30
CA GLU A 251 -11.72 3.42 7.80
C GLU A 251 -12.88 4.40 7.62
N THR A 252 -13.01 5.33 8.54
CA THR A 252 -13.98 6.44 8.43
C THR A 252 -13.23 7.71 8.07
N PRO A 253 -13.36 8.18 6.82
CA PRO A 253 -12.74 9.42 6.41
C PRO A 253 -13.35 10.61 7.14
N MET A 254 -12.59 11.68 7.25
CA MET A 254 -13.05 12.95 7.76
C MET A 254 -14.12 13.54 6.83
N MET A 255 -15.12 14.22 7.40
CA MET A 255 -16.12 14.95 6.60
C MET A 255 -15.42 15.95 5.67
N GLY A 256 -15.70 15.86 4.37
CA GLY A 256 -15.18 16.78 3.37
C GLY A 256 -15.62 18.22 3.62
N ARG A 257 -14.78 19.18 3.33
CA ARG A 257 -15.11 20.61 3.31
C ARG A 257 -14.99 21.13 1.89
N PHE A 258 -16.04 21.73 1.39
CA PHE A 258 -16.06 22.32 0.06
C PHE A 258 -15.15 23.54 -0.04
N ASP A 259 -14.58 23.70 -1.21
CA ASP A 259 -13.84 24.90 -1.57
C ASP A 259 -14.78 26.13 -1.62
N ASN A 260 -14.18 27.29 -1.40
CA ASN A 260 -14.83 28.56 -1.58
C ASN A 260 -13.93 29.48 -2.40
N GLN A 261 -14.39 29.88 -3.57
CA GLN A 261 -13.65 30.69 -4.52
C GLN A 261 -13.18 32.05 -3.96
N LYS A 262 -13.75 32.52 -2.83
CA LYS A 262 -13.31 33.75 -2.14
C LYS A 262 -11.99 33.56 -1.40
N VAL A 263 -11.59 32.32 -1.17
CA VAL A 263 -10.33 31.98 -0.48
C VAL A 263 -9.62 30.95 -1.33
N GLY A 264 -8.40 31.22 -1.77
CA GLY A 264 -7.60 30.28 -2.56
C GLY A 264 -7.07 29.14 -1.69
N TYR A 265 -7.52 27.91 -1.92
CA TYR A 265 -7.01 26.70 -1.32
C TYR A 265 -6.45 25.75 -2.40
N PHE A 266 -5.53 24.90 -2.02
CA PHE A 266 -5.30 23.67 -2.78
C PHE A 266 -6.50 22.77 -2.61
N THR A 267 -6.93 22.08 -3.68
CA THR A 267 -8.14 21.28 -3.65
C THR A 267 -7.93 19.92 -4.29
N ASN A 268 -8.73 18.94 -3.83
CA ASN A 268 -8.87 17.64 -4.46
C ASN A 268 -10.22 17.60 -5.18
N PRO A 269 -10.22 17.49 -6.52
CA PRO A 269 -11.45 17.42 -7.29
C PRO A 269 -12.09 16.03 -7.18
N LEU A 270 -13.42 16.00 -7.03
CA LEU A 270 -14.26 14.81 -7.08
C LEU A 270 -15.43 15.02 -8.02
N LEU A 271 -15.87 13.95 -8.66
CA LEU A 271 -17.09 13.94 -9.47
C LEU A 271 -18.22 13.33 -8.64
N ASN A 272 -19.20 14.12 -8.28
CA ASN A 272 -20.36 13.66 -7.53
C ASN A 272 -21.51 13.34 -8.47
N PHE A 273 -22.04 12.14 -8.31
CA PHE A 273 -23.26 11.66 -8.95
C PHE A 273 -24.32 11.48 -7.87
N SER A 274 -25.54 11.87 -8.14
CA SER A 274 -26.68 11.65 -7.26
C SER A 274 -27.99 11.57 -8.05
N ASP A 275 -28.93 10.78 -7.57
CA ASP A 275 -30.28 10.71 -8.14
C ASP A 275 -31.03 12.06 -8.08
N ALA A 276 -30.58 12.95 -7.17
CA ALA A 276 -31.17 14.30 -7.04
C ALA A 276 -30.64 15.32 -8.06
N GLN A 277 -29.63 14.95 -8.86
CA GLN A 277 -28.96 15.85 -9.79
C GLN A 277 -29.29 15.49 -11.24
N GLN A 278 -29.46 16.51 -12.11
CA GLN A 278 -29.66 16.31 -13.55
C GLN A 278 -28.33 16.17 -14.32
N GLY A 279 -27.21 16.35 -13.67
CA GLY A 279 -25.88 16.28 -14.26
C GLY A 279 -24.85 15.93 -13.21
N THR A 280 -23.59 15.83 -13.62
CA THR A 280 -22.45 15.52 -12.74
C THR A 280 -21.87 16.81 -12.19
N ASP A 281 -21.80 16.94 -10.88
CA ASP A 281 -21.14 18.07 -10.23
C ASP A 281 -19.67 17.77 -9.93
N LYS A 282 -18.81 18.66 -10.42
CA LYS A 282 -17.41 18.67 -10.05
C LYS A 282 -17.26 19.42 -8.74
N THR A 283 -17.06 18.69 -7.67
CA THR A 283 -16.88 19.25 -6.32
C THR A 283 -15.40 19.27 -5.97
N GLN A 284 -14.95 20.35 -5.34
CA GLN A 284 -13.58 20.49 -4.86
C GLN A 284 -13.56 20.49 -3.34
N TYR A 285 -12.74 19.58 -2.77
CA TYR A 285 -12.56 19.48 -1.33
C TYR A 285 -11.22 20.06 -0.90
N ILE A 286 -11.23 20.80 0.21
CA ILE A 286 -10.06 21.41 0.81
C ILE A 286 -9.32 20.37 1.66
N PRO A 287 -8.03 20.05 1.41
CA PRO A 287 -7.22 19.28 2.33
C PRO A 287 -7.01 20.08 3.61
N ARG A 288 -7.19 19.44 4.75
CA ARG A 288 -7.05 20.06 6.06
C ARG A 288 -6.66 19.04 7.12
N TRP A 289 -6.11 19.53 8.22
CA TRP A 289 -5.86 18.70 9.39
C TRP A 289 -7.17 18.18 9.99
N ARG A 290 -7.17 16.93 10.46
CA ARG A 290 -8.30 16.35 11.19
C ARG A 290 -8.30 16.90 12.62
N MET A 291 -9.04 17.98 12.84
CA MET A 291 -9.26 18.57 14.16
C MET A 291 -10.63 18.18 14.67
N GLU A 292 -10.68 17.31 15.66
CA GLU A 292 -11.89 16.82 16.29
C GLU A 292 -11.73 16.93 17.81
N PRO A 293 -12.77 17.31 18.57
CA PRO A 293 -12.71 17.30 20.03
C PRO A 293 -12.64 15.85 20.53
N LYS A 294 -12.10 15.66 21.71
CA LYS A 294 -12.22 14.39 22.42
C LYS A 294 -13.70 14.06 22.63
N PRO A 295 -14.09 12.77 22.68
CA PRO A 295 -15.50 12.40 22.87
C PRO A 295 -16.15 13.06 24.09
N GLU A 296 -15.42 13.15 25.20
CA GLU A 296 -15.86 13.80 26.43
C GLU A 296 -16.03 15.31 26.33
N ASP A 297 -15.28 15.97 25.46
CA ASP A 297 -15.31 17.43 25.29
C ASP A 297 -16.27 17.89 24.18
N ARG A 298 -16.93 16.96 23.49
CA ARG A 298 -17.78 17.26 22.32
C ARG A 298 -18.90 18.23 22.62
N GLU A 299 -19.57 18.08 23.77
CA GLU A 299 -20.65 18.99 24.15
C GLU A 299 -20.14 20.41 24.49
N ALA A 300 -18.99 20.48 25.15
CA ALA A 300 -18.35 21.76 25.46
C ALA A 300 -17.95 22.50 24.18
N TYR A 301 -17.36 21.76 23.21
CA TYR A 301 -17.01 22.30 21.91
C TYR A 301 -18.24 22.81 21.13
N LEU A 302 -19.35 22.07 21.12
CA LEU A 302 -20.60 22.48 20.45
C LEU A 302 -21.23 23.70 21.10
N LYS A 303 -20.97 23.96 22.40
CA LYS A 303 -21.37 25.18 23.12
C LYS A 303 -20.40 26.36 22.90
N GLY A 304 -19.39 26.19 22.00
CA GLY A 304 -18.42 27.24 21.69
C GLY A 304 -17.26 27.37 22.69
N GLN A 305 -17.07 26.40 23.58
CA GLN A 305 -15.92 26.40 24.51
C GLN A 305 -14.66 25.90 23.74
N ILE A 306 -13.51 26.47 24.11
CA ILE A 306 -12.22 26.04 23.56
C ILE A 306 -11.78 24.78 24.30
N VAL A 307 -11.57 23.70 23.53
CA VAL A 307 -11.19 22.37 24.04
C VAL A 307 -9.84 21.90 23.44
N GLU A 308 -9.28 20.85 23.96
CA GLU A 308 -8.13 20.18 23.31
C GLU A 308 -8.57 19.26 22.18
N PRO A 309 -7.81 19.17 21.07
CA PRO A 309 -8.11 18.19 20.03
C PRO A 309 -7.83 16.76 20.53
N ALA A 310 -8.51 15.79 19.96
CA ALA A 310 -8.25 14.37 20.22
C ALA A 310 -6.81 13.97 19.84
N LYS A 311 -6.29 14.54 18.75
CA LYS A 311 -4.89 14.39 18.31
C LYS A 311 -4.35 15.78 17.93
N PRO A 312 -3.38 16.34 18.68
CA PRO A 312 -2.73 17.60 18.30
C PRO A 312 -1.79 17.38 17.10
N ILE A 313 -1.52 18.45 16.37
CA ILE A 313 -0.49 18.49 15.32
C ILE A 313 0.86 18.65 16.03
N VAL A 314 1.74 17.68 15.88
CA VAL A 314 3.08 17.74 16.47
C VAL A 314 4.12 17.81 15.36
N PHE A 315 4.94 18.87 15.40
CA PHE A 315 6.12 18.99 14.56
C PHE A 315 7.37 18.71 15.36
N TYR A 316 8.23 17.87 14.84
CA TYR A 316 9.55 17.62 15.41
C TYR A 316 10.60 18.44 14.66
N ILE A 317 11.40 19.20 15.44
CA ILE A 317 12.52 19.98 14.91
C ILE A 317 13.70 19.01 14.79
N ASP A 318 14.16 18.81 13.55
CA ASP A 318 15.27 17.92 13.23
C ASP A 318 16.57 18.35 13.94
N ASN A 319 17.35 17.39 14.42
CA ASN A 319 18.63 17.62 15.09
C ASN A 319 19.68 18.29 14.22
N SER A 320 19.58 18.17 12.89
CA SER A 320 20.43 18.87 11.93
C SER A 320 20.15 20.37 11.83
N THR A 321 19.03 20.82 12.41
CA THR A 321 18.71 22.26 12.47
C THR A 321 19.71 22.98 13.39
N PRO A 322 20.44 24.01 12.90
CA PRO A 322 21.37 24.76 13.73
C PRO A 322 20.70 25.30 14.98
N TYR A 323 21.38 25.13 16.14
CA TYR A 323 20.83 25.45 17.45
C TYR A 323 20.27 26.87 17.55
N GLN A 324 20.96 27.84 16.97
CA GLN A 324 20.56 29.26 16.98
C GLN A 324 19.18 29.51 16.32
N TRP A 325 18.68 28.62 15.46
CA TRP A 325 17.40 28.80 14.77
C TRP A 325 16.25 28.02 15.40
N ARG A 326 16.51 27.02 16.25
CA ARG A 326 15.47 26.12 16.79
C ARG A 326 14.37 26.87 17.55
N SER A 327 14.74 27.85 18.37
CA SER A 327 13.75 28.65 19.14
C SER A 327 12.84 29.47 18.24
N TYR A 328 13.39 30.01 17.13
CA TYR A 328 12.59 30.78 16.16
C TYR A 328 11.67 29.88 15.36
N ILE A 329 12.14 28.71 14.94
CA ILE A 329 11.33 27.72 14.23
C ILE A 329 10.19 27.23 15.14
N LYS A 330 10.52 26.89 16.39
CA LYS A 330 9.52 26.50 17.38
C LYS A 330 8.44 27.55 17.53
N LYS A 331 8.84 28.81 17.77
CA LYS A 331 7.92 29.92 17.90
C LYS A 331 7.06 30.11 16.65
N GLY A 332 7.66 30.07 15.45
CA GLY A 332 6.93 30.23 14.19
C GLY A 332 5.88 29.12 13.94
N ILE A 333 6.15 27.89 14.39
CA ILE A 333 5.17 26.80 14.36
C ILE A 333 4.03 27.06 15.36
N GLU A 334 4.38 27.42 16.61
CA GLU A 334 3.42 27.61 17.70
C GLU A 334 2.60 28.89 17.54
N ASP A 335 3.05 29.90 16.80
CA ASP A 335 2.29 31.12 16.48
C ASP A 335 0.96 30.83 15.75
N TRP A 336 0.85 29.66 15.08
CA TRP A 336 -0.40 29.20 14.49
C TRP A 336 -1.47 28.82 15.52
N GLN A 337 -1.10 28.66 16.80
CA GLN A 337 -2.03 28.32 17.85
C GLN A 337 -3.22 29.29 17.93
N ILE A 338 -3.00 30.58 17.66
CA ILE A 338 -4.04 31.63 17.63
C ILE A 338 -5.14 31.28 16.63
N ALA A 339 -4.78 30.74 15.45
CA ALA A 339 -5.74 30.33 14.44
C ALA A 339 -6.56 29.10 14.88
N PHE A 340 -5.92 28.15 15.56
CA PHE A 340 -6.61 26.98 16.11
C PHE A 340 -7.53 27.33 17.27
N GLU A 341 -7.16 28.28 18.12
CA GLU A 341 -8.05 28.78 19.18
C GLU A 341 -9.31 29.47 18.64
N LYS A 342 -9.18 30.21 17.53
CA LYS A 342 -10.34 30.73 16.80
C LYS A 342 -11.23 29.65 16.22
N ALA A 343 -10.67 28.47 15.91
CA ALA A 343 -11.40 27.28 15.49
C ALA A 343 -11.94 26.45 16.67
N GLY A 344 -11.68 26.86 17.92
CA GLY A 344 -12.17 26.19 19.12
C GLY A 344 -11.19 25.19 19.76
N PHE A 345 -9.90 25.20 19.36
CA PHE A 345 -8.92 24.22 19.85
C PHE A 345 -7.70 24.90 20.49
N LYS A 346 -7.47 24.65 21.80
CA LYS A 346 -6.21 24.99 22.49
C LYS A 346 -5.22 23.82 22.37
N ASN A 347 -3.94 24.11 22.48
CA ASN A 347 -2.86 23.12 22.40
C ASN A 347 -2.93 22.25 21.13
N ALA A 348 -3.40 22.83 20.04
CA ALA A 348 -3.68 22.11 18.80
C ALA A 348 -2.44 21.89 17.94
N ILE A 349 -1.45 22.75 18.04
CA ILE A 349 -0.18 22.67 17.32
C ILE A 349 0.98 22.82 18.30
N ILE A 350 1.94 21.91 18.23
CA ILE A 350 3.04 21.81 19.19
C ILE A 350 4.34 21.55 18.41
N ALA A 351 5.39 22.30 18.71
CA ALA A 351 6.72 22.02 18.21
C ALA A 351 7.60 21.40 19.31
N LYS A 352 8.23 20.27 19.00
CA LYS A 352 9.14 19.54 19.90
C LYS A 352 10.52 19.45 19.30
N GLU A 353 11.55 19.71 20.10
CA GLU A 353 12.91 19.38 19.72
C GLU A 353 13.15 17.90 19.97
N ILE A 354 13.80 17.23 19.01
CA ILE A 354 14.21 15.84 19.19
C ILE A 354 15.39 15.83 20.15
N THR A 355 15.28 15.06 21.23
CA THR A 355 16.38 14.80 22.17
C THR A 355 16.82 13.36 22.06
N ASP A 356 18.08 13.07 22.42
CA ASP A 356 18.65 11.71 22.36
C ASP A 356 17.88 10.70 23.23
N SER A 357 17.11 11.18 24.20
CA SER A 357 16.26 10.36 25.07
C SER A 357 14.90 10.03 24.43
N MET A 358 14.52 10.71 23.35
CA MET A 358 13.29 10.44 22.63
C MET A 358 13.53 9.34 21.59
N HIS A 359 12.88 8.20 21.76
CA HIS A 359 12.85 7.13 20.76
C HIS A 359 11.84 7.46 19.65
N VAL A 360 12.05 8.59 18.97
CA VAL A 360 11.21 9.01 17.83
C VAL A 360 11.86 8.50 16.57
N ASP A 361 11.18 7.61 15.87
CA ASP A 361 11.55 7.25 14.51
C ASP A 361 10.79 8.17 13.54
N MET A 362 11.51 8.95 12.74
CA MET A 362 10.92 9.92 11.80
C MET A 362 10.13 9.26 10.66
N ASP A 363 10.24 7.95 10.54
CA ASP A 363 9.48 7.16 9.56
C ASP A 363 8.12 6.71 10.12
N ASP A 364 7.88 6.81 11.44
CA ASP A 364 6.60 6.51 12.09
C ASP A 364 5.62 7.68 11.90
N VAL A 365 4.42 7.39 11.39
CA VAL A 365 3.37 8.41 11.15
C VAL A 365 2.37 8.57 12.30
N ASN A 366 2.57 7.89 13.45
CA ASN A 366 1.65 7.94 14.60
C ASN A 366 1.82 9.15 15.49
#